data_9b16de377289311e4ce234c19853216d
#
_entry.id   9b16de377289311e4ce234c19853216d
#
_cell.length_a   1.000
_cell.length_b   1.000
_cell.length_c   1.000
_cell.angle_alpha   90.00
_cell.angle_beta   90.00
_cell.angle_gamma   90.00
#
_symmetry.space_group_name_H-M   'P 1'
#
loop_
_entity.id
_entity.type
_entity.pdbx_description
1 polymer ?
#
loop_
_entity_poly.entity_id
_entity_poly.type
_entity_poly.pdbx_seq_one_letter_code
_entity_poly.pdbx_strand_id
1 'polypeptide(L)'
;MKNRLKVFRAMHDLTQEALANKLGVTRQTVVSIENGRYDPSIALAFRIARLFNVKIEDVFEYEGPAGDFHGLPPASRPQLDT
;
A
#
# COMPACT_ATOMS: atom_id res chain seq x y z
N MET A 1 9.83 1.72 -2.24
CA MET A 1 8.66 2.60 -2.01
C MET A 1 8.49 2.85 -0.54
N LYS A 2 8.32 4.08 -0.16
CA LYS A 2 8.00 4.43 1.22
C LYS A 2 6.61 3.95 1.59
N ASN A 3 6.44 3.49 2.81
CA ASN A 3 5.13 3.06 3.25
C ASN A 3 4.99 3.16 4.77
N ARG A 4 3.75 3.11 5.21
CA ARG A 4 3.39 3.14 6.63
C ARG A 4 2.83 1.80 7.10
N LEU A 5 3.18 0.72 6.41
CA LEU A 5 2.63 -0.60 6.72
C LEU A 5 2.96 -1.00 8.16
N LYS A 6 4.19 -0.74 8.58
CA LYS A 6 4.60 -1.05 9.97
C LYS A 6 3.76 -0.28 10.98
N VAL A 7 3.43 0.98 10.68
CA VAL A 7 2.61 1.81 11.56
C VAL A 7 1.20 1.23 11.68
N PHE A 8 0.58 0.91 10.54
CA PHE A 8 -0.77 0.33 10.56
C PHE A 8 -0.78 -1.01 11.26
N ARG A 9 0.25 -1.83 11.04
CA ARG A 9 0.37 -3.11 11.70
C ARG A 9 0.46 -2.91 13.23
N ALA A 10 1.27 -1.97 13.67
CA ALA A 10 1.44 -1.69 15.10
C ALA A 10 0.14 -1.17 15.73
N MET A 11 -0.60 -0.34 15.01
CA MET A 11 -1.88 0.17 15.50
C MET A 11 -2.89 -0.92 15.78
N HIS A 12 -2.77 -2.06 15.12
CA HIS A 12 -3.66 -3.20 15.29
C HIS A 12 -3.02 -4.35 16.07
N ASP A 13 -1.86 -4.10 16.66
CA ASP A 13 -1.13 -5.11 17.45
C ASP A 13 -0.86 -6.40 16.66
N LEU A 14 -0.59 -6.28 15.36
CA LEU A 14 -0.30 -7.42 14.52
C LEU A 14 1.20 -7.65 14.43
N THR A 15 1.61 -8.90 14.59
CA THR A 15 2.99 -9.29 14.24
C THR A 15 3.11 -9.33 12.72
N GLN A 16 4.35 -9.34 12.23
CA GLN A 16 4.60 -9.51 10.80
C GLN A 16 3.99 -10.81 10.28
N GLU A 17 4.11 -11.87 11.07
CA GLU A 17 3.55 -13.16 10.69
C GLU A 17 2.02 -13.13 10.66
N ALA A 18 1.39 -12.52 11.64
CA ALA A 18 -0.06 -12.41 11.68
C ALA A 18 -0.58 -11.61 10.49
N LEU A 19 0.10 -10.51 10.16
CA LEU A 19 -0.26 -9.72 8.98
C LEU A 19 -0.09 -10.55 7.70
N ALA A 20 1.03 -11.27 7.58
CA ALA A 20 1.28 -12.13 6.43
C ALA A 20 0.17 -13.16 6.25
N ASN A 21 -0.26 -13.78 7.35
CA ASN A 21 -1.35 -14.76 7.30
C ASN A 21 -2.66 -14.13 6.82
N LYS A 22 -2.97 -12.93 7.30
CA LYS A 22 -4.19 -12.23 6.89
C LYS A 22 -4.15 -11.84 5.41
N LEU A 23 -2.98 -11.54 4.90
CA LEU A 23 -2.81 -11.16 3.49
C LEU A 23 -2.60 -12.35 2.57
N GLY A 24 -2.37 -13.54 3.13
CA GLY A 24 -2.09 -14.73 2.31
C GLY A 24 -0.72 -14.69 1.64
N VAL A 25 0.25 -14.06 2.27
CA VAL A 25 1.63 -13.98 1.78
C VAL A 25 2.57 -14.52 2.85
N THR A 26 3.86 -14.63 2.50
CA THR A 26 4.86 -15.05 3.47
C THR A 26 5.25 -13.89 4.38
N ARG A 27 5.75 -14.23 5.59
CA ARG A 27 6.30 -13.21 6.49
C ARG A 27 7.41 -12.42 5.82
N GLN A 28 8.25 -13.10 5.02
CA GLN A 28 9.35 -12.43 4.32
C GLN A 28 8.83 -11.35 3.37
N THR A 29 7.68 -11.59 2.74
CA THR A 29 7.05 -10.58 1.89
C THR A 29 6.69 -9.33 2.70
N VAL A 30 6.10 -9.51 3.86
CA VAL A 30 5.77 -8.38 4.75
C VAL A 30 7.03 -7.63 5.16
N VAL A 31 8.07 -8.35 5.58
CA VAL A 31 9.35 -7.74 5.97
C VAL A 31 9.92 -6.92 4.81
N SER A 32 9.93 -7.49 3.62
CA SER A 32 10.49 -6.81 2.44
C SER A 32 9.70 -5.56 2.06
N ILE A 33 8.39 -5.60 2.19
CA ILE A 33 7.56 -4.41 1.94
C ILE A 33 7.86 -3.33 2.97
N GLU A 34 7.87 -3.68 4.24
CA GLU A 34 8.12 -2.72 5.32
C GLU A 34 9.49 -2.06 5.19
N ASN A 35 10.48 -2.80 4.71
CA ASN A 35 11.83 -2.28 4.51
C ASN A 35 12.00 -1.51 3.19
N GLY A 36 10.96 -1.41 2.38
CA GLY A 36 11.02 -0.71 1.11
C GLY A 36 11.79 -1.45 0.01
N ARG A 37 12.09 -2.73 0.21
CA ARG A 37 12.84 -3.53 -0.76
C ARG A 37 11.96 -4.18 -1.82
N TYR A 38 10.69 -4.27 -1.56
CA TYR A 38 9.73 -4.91 -2.45
C TYR A 38 8.49 -4.06 -2.54
N ASP A 39 8.13 -3.70 -3.75
CA ASP A 39 6.89 -2.98 -4.00
C ASP A 39 5.80 -4.01 -4.26
N PRO A 40 4.72 -3.98 -3.49
CA PRO A 40 3.67 -4.95 -3.68
C PRO A 40 2.99 -4.79 -5.03
N SER A 41 2.43 -5.88 -5.54
CA SER A 41 1.56 -5.80 -6.70
C SER A 41 0.37 -4.88 -6.39
N ILE A 42 -0.26 -4.37 -7.44
CA ILE A 42 -1.45 -3.54 -7.26
C ILE A 42 -2.51 -4.31 -6.46
N ALA A 43 -2.72 -5.58 -6.79
CA ALA A 43 -3.69 -6.39 -6.07
C ALA A 43 -3.37 -6.48 -4.58
N LEU A 44 -2.10 -6.72 -4.24
CA LEU A 44 -1.69 -6.82 -2.85
C LEU A 44 -1.81 -5.48 -2.15
N ALA A 45 -1.46 -4.37 -2.81
CA ALA A 45 -1.61 -3.04 -2.25
C ALA A 45 -3.07 -2.73 -1.90
N PHE A 46 -4.00 -3.08 -2.79
CA PHE A 46 -5.43 -2.92 -2.51
C PHE A 46 -5.88 -3.79 -1.34
N ARG A 47 -5.40 -5.01 -1.26
CA ARG A 47 -5.75 -5.91 -0.16
C ARG A 47 -5.26 -5.37 1.18
N ILE A 48 -4.07 -4.81 1.20
CA ILE A 48 -3.51 -4.17 2.40
C ILE A 48 -4.40 -2.99 2.82
N ALA A 49 -4.72 -2.12 1.87
CA ALA A 49 -5.55 -0.96 2.17
C ALA A 49 -6.93 -1.37 2.68
N ARG A 50 -7.53 -2.38 2.09
CA ARG A 50 -8.83 -2.88 2.53
C ARG A 50 -8.76 -3.53 3.91
N LEU A 51 -7.68 -4.24 4.20
CA LEU A 51 -7.50 -4.86 5.50
C LEU A 51 -7.53 -3.80 6.62
N PHE A 52 -6.88 -2.68 6.39
CA PHE A 52 -6.83 -1.60 7.36
C PHE A 52 -7.95 -0.57 7.17
N ASN A 53 -8.80 -0.77 6.19
CA ASN A 53 -9.92 0.12 5.87
C ASN A 53 -9.46 1.55 5.63
N VAL A 54 -8.44 1.70 4.84
CA VAL A 54 -7.85 2.99 4.46
C VAL A 54 -7.62 2.99 2.95
N LYS A 55 -7.20 4.14 2.43
CA LYS A 55 -6.84 4.27 1.02
C LYS A 55 -5.41 3.77 0.80
N ILE A 56 -5.12 3.36 -0.43
CA ILE A 56 -3.75 2.96 -0.79
C ILE A 56 -2.77 4.06 -0.46
N GLU A 57 -3.11 5.31 -0.76
CA GLU A 57 -2.24 6.46 -0.51
C GLU A 57 -1.96 6.70 0.97
N ASP A 58 -2.81 6.17 1.85
CA ASP A 58 -2.56 6.27 3.29
C ASP A 58 -1.44 5.34 3.72
N VAL A 59 -1.23 4.27 2.97
CA VAL A 59 -0.21 3.26 3.29
C VAL A 59 1.06 3.47 2.48
N PHE A 60 0.93 3.71 1.18
CA PHE A 60 2.06 3.76 0.26
C PHE A 60 2.28 5.17 -0.29
N GLU A 61 3.54 5.58 -0.31
CA GLU A 61 3.93 6.88 -0.84
C GLU A 61 4.81 6.67 -2.07
N TYR A 62 4.40 7.26 -3.19
CA TYR A 62 5.18 7.18 -4.40
C TYR A 62 6.37 8.13 -4.32
N GLU A 63 7.55 7.61 -4.58
CA GLU A 63 8.81 8.37 -4.51
C GLU A 63 9.41 8.64 -5.89
N GLY A 64 8.62 8.52 -6.94
CA GLY A 64 9.13 8.78 -8.28
C GLY A 64 9.60 10.21 -8.44
N PRO A 65 10.23 10.51 -9.59
CA PRO A 65 10.74 11.85 -9.85
C PRO A 65 9.59 12.85 -9.84
N ALA A 66 9.59 13.73 -8.85
CA ALA A 66 8.49 14.65 -8.66
C ALA A 66 8.72 15.99 -9.40
N GLY A 67 9.97 16.32 -9.66
CA GLY A 67 10.31 17.66 -10.14
C GLY A 67 9.85 17.96 -11.56
N ASP A 68 9.83 16.97 -12.41
CA ASP A 68 9.57 17.18 -13.84
C ASP A 68 8.22 16.63 -14.30
N PHE A 69 7.46 16.10 -13.40
CA PHE A 69 6.16 15.56 -13.78
C PHE A 69 5.08 16.62 -13.62
N HIS A 70 4.53 17.02 -14.75
CA HIS A 70 3.40 17.93 -14.77
C HIS A 70 2.16 17.12 -15.12
N GLY A 71 1.41 16.77 -14.10
CA GLY A 71 0.18 16.04 -14.30
C GLY A 71 -0.81 16.82 -15.14
N LEU A 72 -1.73 16.12 -15.73
CA LEU A 72 -2.84 16.75 -16.41
C LEU A 72 -3.72 17.46 -15.39
N PRO A 73 -4.45 18.51 -15.80
CA PRO A 73 -5.40 19.14 -14.89
C PRO A 73 -6.39 18.10 -14.38
N PRO A 74 -6.90 18.26 -13.16
CA PRO A 74 -7.89 17.34 -12.65
C PRO A 74 -9.05 17.21 -13.62
N ALA A 75 -9.34 15.98 -14.02
CA ALA A 75 -10.47 15.69 -14.89
C ALA A 75 -11.62 15.19 -14.04
N SER A 76 -12.82 15.40 -14.57
CA SER A 76 -14.00 14.79 -13.95
C SER A 76 -13.82 13.29 -13.96
N ARG A 77 -14.11 12.67 -12.83
CA ARG A 77 -14.02 11.22 -12.72
C ARG A 77 -15.00 10.61 -13.71
N PRO A 78 -14.54 9.67 -14.56
CA PRO A 78 -15.48 9.06 -15.48
C PRO A 78 -16.54 8.32 -14.70
N GLN A 79 -17.78 8.43 -15.17
CA GLN A 79 -18.88 7.71 -14.58
C GLN A 79 -18.80 6.28 -15.06
N LEU A 80 -18.66 5.37 -14.11
CA LEU A 80 -18.62 3.97 -14.44
C LEU A 80 -20.04 3.43 -14.48
N ASP A 81 -20.39 2.85 -15.61
CA ASP A 81 -21.66 2.16 -15.72
C ASP A 81 -21.52 0.81 -15.03
N THR A 82 -22.28 0.61 -14.03
CA THR A 82 -22.28 -0.67 -13.31
C THR A 82 -23.54 -1.43 -13.61
#